data_1186c98be3df5050370ab599e23e9fcf
#
_entry.id   1186c98be3df5050370ab599e23e9fcf
#
_cell.length_a   1.000
_cell.length_b   1.000
_cell.length_c   1.000
_cell.angle_alpha   90.00
_cell.angle_beta   90.00
_cell.angle_gamma   90.00
#
_symmetry.space_group_name_H-M   'P 1'
#
loop_
_entity.id
_entity.type
_entity.pdbx_description
1 polymer ?
#
loop_
_entity_poly.entity_id
_entity_poly.type
_entity_poly.pdbx_seq_one_letter_code
_entity_poly.pdbx_strand_id
1 'polypeptide(L)'
;MKKTLIAGVVAMSVGMVGCANDPSNTQKGAAIGAVVGALLGKATGDNDKSRYAWGAAVGAIAGGAIGNYMDRQEEALRKELADTGIEVVREGDNLKLIMPGDITFATDSASIASQFNPVLNDVATVVNEYEKTVLLIKGHTDDTGSEQYNQSLSERRAQSVKNLLTSYNVNPKRVSTVGMGEYQPKVPNTSAQNRQQNRRVELEIQPLTKENT
;
A
#
# COMPACT_ATOMS: atom_id res chain seq x y z
N MET A 1 -46.78 18.46 47.81
CA MET A 1 -46.58 19.41 46.70
C MET A 1 -45.46 18.89 45.84
N LYS A 2 -45.81 18.24 44.76
CA LYS A 2 -44.84 17.60 43.82
C LYS A 2 -44.66 18.55 42.65
N LYS A 3 -43.42 19.01 42.39
CA LYS A 3 -43.08 19.82 41.22
C LYS A 3 -42.40 18.91 40.20
N THR A 4 -43.09 18.60 39.12
CA THR A 4 -42.59 17.93 37.94
C THR A 4 -41.88 18.92 37.03
N LEU A 5 -40.58 18.67 36.76
CA LEU A 5 -39.78 19.39 35.74
C LEU A 5 -39.84 18.58 34.46
N ILE A 6 -40.38 19.17 33.42
CA ILE A 6 -40.41 18.64 32.06
C ILE A 6 -39.12 19.15 31.36
N ALA A 7 -38.23 18.22 31.03
CA ALA A 7 -37.05 18.52 30.21
C ALA A 7 -37.42 18.33 28.73
N GLY A 8 -37.44 19.44 27.99
CA GLY A 8 -37.65 19.44 26.53
C GLY A 8 -36.43 18.92 25.79
N VAL A 9 -36.63 17.88 25.01
CA VAL A 9 -35.64 17.38 24.05
C VAL A 9 -35.78 18.20 22.75
N VAL A 10 -34.81 18.99 22.42
CA VAL A 10 -34.68 19.65 21.11
C VAL A 10 -33.98 18.68 20.18
N ALA A 11 -34.75 18.07 19.28
CA ALA A 11 -34.21 17.29 18.18
C ALA A 11 -33.70 18.23 17.05
N MET A 12 -32.40 18.36 16.94
CA MET A 12 -31.76 19.09 15.84
C MET A 12 -31.60 18.13 14.65
N SER A 13 -32.51 18.24 13.68
CA SER A 13 -32.43 17.53 12.39
C SER A 13 -31.39 18.22 11.50
N VAL A 14 -30.20 17.63 11.39
CA VAL A 14 -29.22 18.04 10.38
C VAL A 14 -29.62 17.41 9.04
N GLY A 15 -30.11 18.23 8.13
CA GLY A 15 -30.39 17.83 6.76
C GLY A 15 -29.09 17.56 6.01
N MET A 16 -28.85 16.30 5.65
CA MET A 16 -27.81 15.95 4.68
C MET A 16 -28.29 16.32 3.28
N VAL A 17 -27.73 17.38 2.72
CA VAL A 17 -27.78 17.62 1.28
C VAL A 17 -26.75 16.70 0.65
N GLY A 18 -27.19 15.55 0.17
CA GLY A 18 -26.37 14.64 -0.61
C GLY A 18 -26.19 15.19 -2.01
N CYS A 19 -24.99 15.66 -2.34
CA CYS A 19 -24.57 15.76 -3.75
C CYS A 19 -24.30 14.35 -4.24
N ALA A 20 -25.12 13.90 -5.21
CA ALA A 20 -24.94 12.66 -5.93
C ALA A 20 -23.67 12.74 -6.78
N ASN A 21 -22.58 12.16 -6.30
CA ASN A 21 -21.41 11.84 -7.10
C ASN A 21 -21.33 10.32 -7.25
N ASP A 22 -21.08 9.88 -8.49
CA ASP A 22 -20.99 8.53 -9.00
C ASP A 22 -20.55 7.48 -7.97
N PRO A 23 -21.42 6.48 -7.61
CA PRO A 23 -21.12 5.51 -6.55
C PRO A 23 -19.98 4.54 -6.88
N SER A 24 -19.48 4.53 -8.12
CA SER A 24 -18.47 3.57 -8.58
C SER A 24 -17.07 3.81 -7.99
N ASN A 25 -16.70 5.06 -7.70
CA ASN A 25 -15.36 5.39 -7.20
C ASN A 25 -15.27 5.40 -5.66
N THR A 26 -16.35 5.77 -4.99
CA THR A 26 -16.39 5.77 -3.52
C THR A 26 -16.41 4.36 -2.94
N GLN A 27 -17.08 3.41 -3.60
CA GLN A 27 -17.07 2.00 -3.17
C GLN A 27 -15.70 1.33 -3.40
N LYS A 28 -14.98 1.69 -4.47
CA LYS A 28 -13.62 1.18 -4.72
C LYS A 28 -12.61 1.72 -3.71
N GLY A 29 -12.69 3.00 -3.35
CA GLY A 29 -11.82 3.59 -2.33
C GLY A 29 -12.05 3.03 -0.93
N ALA A 30 -13.30 2.84 -0.52
CA ALA A 30 -13.66 2.26 0.78
C ALA A 30 -13.28 0.78 0.88
N ALA A 31 -13.38 0.02 -0.22
CA ALA A 31 -12.97 -1.39 -0.26
C ALA A 31 -11.44 -1.54 -0.15
N ILE A 32 -10.67 -0.65 -0.79
CA ILE A 32 -9.21 -0.65 -0.71
C ILE A 32 -8.74 -0.29 0.71
N GLY A 33 -9.31 0.72 1.33
CA GLY A 33 -8.98 1.12 2.71
C GLY A 33 -9.33 0.04 3.75
N ALA A 34 -10.49 -0.62 3.61
CA ALA A 34 -10.90 -1.71 4.50
C ALA A 34 -10.05 -2.97 4.32
N VAL A 35 -9.62 -3.28 3.09
CA VAL A 35 -8.74 -4.42 2.81
C VAL A 35 -7.34 -4.18 3.37
N VAL A 36 -6.79 -2.98 3.22
CA VAL A 36 -5.49 -2.62 3.81
C VAL A 36 -5.54 -2.69 5.33
N GLY A 37 -6.56 -2.13 5.96
CA GLY A 37 -6.75 -2.21 7.42
C GLY A 37 -6.94 -3.63 7.93
N ALA A 38 -7.74 -4.45 7.23
CA ALA A 38 -8.00 -5.84 7.60
C ALA A 38 -6.81 -6.76 7.33
N LEU A 39 -6.03 -6.52 6.25
CA LEU A 39 -4.84 -7.31 5.93
C LEU A 39 -3.66 -6.96 6.85
N LEU A 40 -3.50 -5.69 7.22
CA LEU A 40 -2.52 -5.30 8.24
C LEU A 40 -2.85 -5.92 9.61
N GLY A 41 -4.16 -6.19 9.90
CA GLY A 41 -4.60 -6.87 11.12
C GLY A 41 -4.55 -8.40 11.06
N LYS A 42 -4.72 -9.00 9.88
CA LYS A 42 -4.93 -10.45 9.72
C LYS A 42 -3.74 -11.23 9.14
N ALA A 43 -2.85 -10.55 8.40
CA ALA A 43 -1.67 -11.18 7.79
C ALA A 43 -0.54 -11.44 8.79
N THR A 44 -0.63 -10.88 10.00
CA THR A 44 0.26 -11.20 11.11
C THR A 44 -0.58 -11.93 12.17
N GLY A 45 -0.66 -13.24 12.10
CA GLY A 45 -1.31 -14.10 13.11
C GLY A 45 -0.72 -13.99 14.52
N ASP A 46 0.07 -12.96 14.79
CA ASP A 46 0.55 -12.52 16.07
C ASP A 46 -0.04 -11.15 16.41
N ASN A 47 -0.57 -11.02 17.62
CA ASN A 47 -0.91 -9.75 18.27
C ASN A 47 0.36 -8.92 18.47
N ASP A 48 1.01 -8.52 17.37
CA ASP A 48 2.31 -7.85 17.43
C ASP A 48 2.14 -6.37 17.81
N LYS A 49 2.06 -6.14 19.13
CA LYS A 49 2.15 -4.81 19.75
C LYS A 49 3.40 -4.02 19.31
N SER A 50 4.36 -4.70 18.62
CA SER A 50 5.60 -4.10 18.16
C SER A 50 5.39 -3.09 17.02
N ARG A 51 4.32 -3.22 16.22
CA ARG A 51 4.00 -2.26 15.14
C ARG A 51 3.45 -0.95 15.70
N TYR A 52 2.60 -1.05 16.73
CA TYR A 52 2.10 0.13 17.46
C TYR A 52 3.23 0.85 18.19
N ALA A 53 4.19 0.09 18.74
CA ALA A 53 5.37 0.64 19.39
C ALA A 53 6.29 1.40 18.41
N TRP A 54 6.38 0.96 17.14
CA TRP A 54 7.17 1.69 16.13
C TRP A 54 6.52 3.03 15.77
N GLY A 55 5.22 3.05 15.47
CA GLY A 55 4.50 4.30 15.19
C GLY A 55 4.59 5.30 16.36
N ALA A 56 4.54 4.80 17.60
CA ALA A 56 4.72 5.62 18.79
C ALA A 56 6.18 6.12 18.95
N ALA A 57 7.18 5.33 18.57
CA ALA A 57 8.59 5.68 18.67
C ALA A 57 9.05 6.70 17.62
N VAL A 58 8.53 6.59 16.38
CA VAL A 58 8.87 7.50 15.26
C VAL A 58 8.02 8.77 15.29
N GLY A 59 6.86 8.72 15.92
CA GLY A 59 5.88 9.80 16.00
C GLY A 59 5.07 9.94 14.71
N ALA A 60 3.75 9.97 14.85
CA ALA A 60 2.83 10.21 13.75
C ALA A 60 3.01 11.62 13.17
N ILE A 61 2.75 11.76 11.85
CA ILE A 61 2.73 13.07 11.21
C ILE A 61 1.44 13.79 11.66
N ALA A 62 1.55 15.04 12.10
CA ALA A 62 0.37 15.85 12.44
C ALA A 62 -0.39 16.23 11.17
N GLY A 63 -1.73 16.11 11.19
CA GLY A 63 -2.62 16.16 10.03
C GLY A 63 -2.26 17.14 8.90
N GLY A 64 -2.05 18.44 9.17
CA GLY A 64 -1.73 19.43 8.12
C GLY A 64 -0.32 19.31 7.50
N ALA A 65 0.57 18.47 8.05
CA ALA A 65 1.93 18.27 7.53
C ALA A 65 2.05 17.01 6.64
N ILE A 66 1.01 16.18 6.54
CA ILE A 66 1.04 14.91 5.78
C ILE A 66 1.30 15.20 4.30
N GLY A 67 0.53 16.10 3.69
CA GLY A 67 0.65 16.46 2.28
C GLY A 67 2.09 16.84 1.93
N ASN A 68 2.65 17.85 2.60
CA ASN A 68 4.01 18.32 2.35
C ASN A 68 5.09 17.25 2.59
N TYR A 69 4.87 16.32 3.50
CA TYR A 69 5.81 15.22 3.75
C TYR A 69 5.78 14.22 2.60
N MET A 70 4.57 13.84 2.18
CA MET A 70 4.38 12.90 1.09
C MET A 70 4.76 13.52 -0.27
N ASP A 71 4.54 14.82 -0.48
CA ASP A 71 4.93 15.53 -1.70
C ASP A 71 6.46 15.51 -1.90
N ARG A 72 7.21 15.76 -0.83
CA ARG A 72 8.68 15.66 -0.87
C ARG A 72 9.17 14.23 -1.10
N GLN A 73 8.53 13.25 -0.48
CA GLN A 73 8.85 11.84 -0.72
C GLN A 73 8.54 11.44 -2.16
N GLU A 74 7.41 11.90 -2.72
CA GLU A 74 7.06 11.68 -4.13
C GLU A 74 8.09 12.26 -5.07
N GLU A 75 8.50 13.52 -4.85
CA GLU A 75 9.52 14.20 -5.66
C GLU A 75 10.86 13.44 -5.61
N ALA A 76 11.30 13.02 -4.42
CA ALA A 76 12.51 12.22 -4.26
C ALA A 76 12.42 10.88 -5.00
N LEU A 77 11.29 10.16 -4.87
CA LEU A 77 11.09 8.90 -5.59
C LEU A 77 11.07 9.09 -7.10
N ARG A 78 10.36 10.11 -7.61
CA ARG A 78 10.33 10.39 -9.06
C ARG A 78 11.70 10.74 -9.62
N LYS A 79 12.52 11.44 -8.85
CA LYS A 79 13.88 11.78 -9.22
C LYS A 79 14.79 10.55 -9.28
N GLU A 80 14.81 9.76 -8.22
CA GLU A 80 15.71 8.59 -8.12
C GLU A 80 15.27 7.43 -9.03
N LEU A 81 13.97 7.34 -9.35
CA LEU A 81 13.43 6.27 -10.18
C LEU A 81 13.18 6.69 -11.65
N ALA A 82 13.67 7.86 -12.06
CA ALA A 82 13.61 8.26 -13.46
C ALA A 82 14.30 7.19 -14.34
N ASP A 83 13.66 6.85 -15.47
CA ASP A 83 14.16 5.89 -16.47
C ASP A 83 14.36 4.43 -15.98
N THR A 84 13.94 4.10 -14.75
CA THR A 84 14.03 2.73 -14.20
C THR A 84 12.89 1.79 -14.64
N GLY A 85 11.84 2.35 -15.24
CA GLY A 85 10.61 1.62 -15.58
C GLY A 85 9.63 1.44 -14.42
N ILE A 86 9.90 2.01 -13.22
CA ILE A 86 8.94 2.08 -12.11
C ILE A 86 8.02 3.27 -12.32
N GLU A 87 6.72 3.03 -12.23
CA GLU A 87 5.70 4.08 -12.24
C GLU A 87 5.44 4.55 -10.80
N VAL A 88 5.56 5.85 -10.53
CA VAL A 88 5.22 6.48 -9.25
C VAL A 88 3.86 7.15 -9.38
N VAL A 89 2.87 6.64 -8.64
CA VAL A 89 1.48 7.12 -8.67
C VAL A 89 1.10 7.70 -7.32
N ARG A 90 0.46 8.88 -7.31
CA ARG A 90 -0.13 9.45 -6.10
C ARG A 90 -1.59 9.01 -5.97
N GLU A 91 -1.97 8.47 -4.81
CA GLU A 91 -3.34 8.09 -4.46
C GLU A 91 -3.76 8.74 -3.13
N GLY A 92 -4.30 9.95 -3.19
CA GLY A 92 -4.58 10.73 -1.98
C GLY A 92 -3.30 11.05 -1.20
N ASP A 93 -3.24 10.62 0.06
CA ASP A 93 -2.04 10.76 0.89
C ASP A 93 -1.03 9.60 0.72
N ASN A 94 -1.36 8.59 -0.07
CA ASN A 94 -0.47 7.45 -0.30
C ASN A 94 0.30 7.61 -1.61
N LEU A 95 1.48 6.95 -1.68
CA LEU A 95 2.21 6.76 -2.91
C LEU A 95 2.19 5.28 -3.28
N LYS A 96 2.16 4.98 -4.57
CA LYS A 96 2.23 3.64 -5.10
C LYS A 96 3.36 3.57 -6.14
N LEU A 97 4.30 2.66 -5.93
CA LEU A 97 5.31 2.30 -6.91
C LEU A 97 4.85 1.02 -7.63
N ILE A 98 4.71 1.08 -8.94
CA ILE A 98 4.32 -0.06 -9.77
C ILE A 98 5.58 -0.58 -10.47
N MET A 99 6.00 -1.78 -10.11
CA MET A 99 7.18 -2.46 -10.63
C MET A 99 6.74 -3.57 -11.60
N PRO A 100 6.99 -3.43 -12.91
CA PRO A 100 6.68 -4.47 -13.88
C PRO A 100 7.44 -5.77 -13.55
N GLY A 101 6.73 -6.91 -13.59
CA GLY A 101 7.29 -8.19 -13.19
C GLY A 101 8.46 -8.65 -14.07
N ASP A 102 8.39 -8.34 -15.36
CA ASP A 102 9.37 -8.80 -16.36
C ASP A 102 10.77 -8.15 -16.18
N ILE A 103 10.83 -6.96 -15.61
CA ILE A 103 12.12 -6.30 -15.29
C ILE A 103 12.55 -6.56 -13.85
N THR A 104 11.59 -6.81 -12.95
CA THR A 104 11.85 -7.01 -11.52
C THR A 104 12.36 -8.42 -11.21
N PHE A 105 11.83 -9.44 -11.90
CA PHE A 105 12.12 -10.84 -11.63
C PHE A 105 12.72 -11.56 -12.83
N ALA A 106 13.50 -12.59 -12.56
CA ALA A 106 13.87 -13.55 -13.57
C ALA A 106 12.61 -14.28 -14.11
N THR A 107 12.68 -14.78 -15.34
CA THR A 107 11.56 -15.46 -16.01
C THR A 107 11.01 -16.58 -15.13
N ASP A 108 9.69 -16.61 -14.96
CA ASP A 108 8.94 -17.61 -14.17
C ASP A 108 9.49 -17.82 -12.75
N SER A 109 9.97 -16.75 -12.11
CA SER A 109 10.68 -16.79 -10.84
C SER A 109 10.16 -15.73 -9.87
N ALA A 110 10.46 -15.93 -8.59
CA ALA A 110 10.38 -14.93 -7.54
C ALA A 110 11.76 -14.34 -7.18
N SER A 111 12.82 -14.79 -7.83
CA SER A 111 14.16 -14.21 -7.64
C SER A 111 14.26 -12.87 -8.35
N ILE A 112 14.66 -11.84 -7.63
CA ILE A 112 14.86 -10.50 -8.19
C ILE A 112 16.00 -10.56 -9.21
N ALA A 113 15.76 -9.97 -10.36
CA ALA A 113 16.79 -9.85 -11.41
C ALA A 113 17.93 -8.96 -10.91
N SER A 114 19.17 -9.38 -11.07
CA SER A 114 20.34 -8.68 -10.49
C SER A 114 20.47 -7.24 -10.97
N GLN A 115 20.06 -6.95 -12.22
CA GLN A 115 20.02 -5.59 -12.75
C GLN A 115 18.99 -4.69 -12.06
N PHE A 116 18.01 -5.25 -11.33
CA PHE A 116 17.01 -4.49 -10.59
C PHE A 116 17.41 -4.20 -9.12
N ASN A 117 18.49 -4.82 -8.63
CA ASN A 117 19.00 -4.56 -7.28
C ASN A 117 19.35 -3.08 -7.03
N PRO A 118 20.06 -2.37 -7.93
CA PRO A 118 20.33 -0.93 -7.75
C PRO A 118 19.04 -0.12 -7.61
N VAL A 119 18.03 -0.41 -8.44
CA VAL A 119 16.75 0.30 -8.41
C VAL A 119 16.03 0.13 -7.05
N LEU A 120 16.04 -1.07 -6.49
CA LEU A 120 15.48 -1.30 -5.15
C LEU A 120 16.34 -0.70 -4.04
N ASN A 121 17.65 -0.52 -4.26
CA ASN A 121 18.49 0.24 -3.34
C ASN A 121 18.12 1.74 -3.33
N ASP A 122 17.82 2.32 -4.49
CA ASP A 122 17.37 3.71 -4.60
C ASP A 122 16.01 3.90 -3.91
N VAL A 123 15.07 2.96 -4.10
CA VAL A 123 13.82 2.93 -3.33
C VAL A 123 14.09 2.87 -1.83
N ALA A 124 14.99 1.98 -1.39
CA ALA A 124 15.33 1.84 0.02
C ALA A 124 15.96 3.12 0.60
N THR A 125 16.80 3.81 -0.17
CA THR A 125 17.43 5.07 0.22
C THR A 125 16.36 6.13 0.52
N VAL A 126 15.42 6.35 -0.39
CA VAL A 126 14.34 7.32 -0.17
C VAL A 126 13.45 6.89 0.99
N VAL A 127 13.07 5.61 1.07
CA VAL A 127 12.21 5.10 2.14
C VAL A 127 12.87 5.21 3.52
N ASN A 128 14.20 5.09 3.61
CA ASN A 128 14.95 5.28 4.84
C ASN A 128 15.05 6.75 5.25
N GLU A 129 15.11 7.67 4.29
CA GLU A 129 15.05 9.12 4.59
C GLU A 129 13.66 9.52 5.11
N TYR A 130 12.59 8.89 4.59
CA TYR A 130 11.21 9.18 4.96
C TYR A 130 10.65 8.10 5.92
N GLU A 131 11.15 8.08 7.16
CA GLU A 131 10.85 7.02 8.13
C GLU A 131 9.38 7.00 8.62
N LYS A 132 8.65 8.12 8.50
CA LYS A 132 7.26 8.24 8.99
C LYS A 132 6.23 7.67 8.02
N THR A 133 6.58 6.56 7.37
CA THR A 133 5.68 5.82 6.48
C THR A 133 5.77 4.32 6.74
N VAL A 134 4.70 3.61 6.42
CA VAL A 134 4.67 2.14 6.37
C VAL A 134 4.54 1.68 4.92
N LEU A 135 4.99 0.49 4.64
CA LEU A 135 5.08 -0.09 3.31
C LEU A 135 4.23 -1.35 3.24
N LEU A 136 3.39 -1.44 2.21
CA LEU A 136 2.65 -2.66 1.87
C LEU A 136 3.06 -3.10 0.46
N ILE A 137 3.69 -4.26 0.37
CA ILE A 137 4.14 -4.85 -0.89
C ILE A 137 3.09 -5.86 -1.35
N LYS A 138 2.52 -5.64 -2.52
CA LYS A 138 1.50 -6.51 -3.15
C LYS A 138 2.10 -7.19 -4.38
N GLY A 139 2.13 -8.52 -4.38
CA GLY A 139 2.49 -9.29 -5.57
C GLY A 139 1.27 -9.62 -6.40
N HIS A 140 1.37 -9.53 -7.72
CA HIS A 140 0.30 -9.87 -8.67
C HIS A 140 0.82 -10.80 -9.76
N THR A 141 -0.06 -11.65 -10.29
CA THR A 141 0.16 -12.48 -11.47
C THR A 141 -0.85 -12.13 -12.56
N ASP A 142 -0.67 -12.69 -13.73
CA ASP A 142 -1.75 -12.86 -14.70
C ASP A 142 -2.57 -14.12 -14.37
N ASP A 143 -3.54 -14.45 -15.23
CA ASP A 143 -4.43 -15.62 -15.10
C ASP A 143 -3.83 -16.91 -15.67
N THR A 144 -2.53 -16.95 -15.96
CA THR A 144 -1.89 -18.15 -16.51
C THR A 144 -1.52 -19.11 -15.37
N GLY A 145 -2.01 -20.33 -15.43
CA GLY A 145 -1.75 -21.35 -14.41
C GLY A 145 -2.91 -21.58 -13.45
N SER A 146 -2.66 -22.22 -12.32
CA SER A 146 -3.67 -22.43 -11.29
C SER A 146 -3.69 -21.28 -10.29
N GLU A 147 -4.87 -20.97 -9.76
CA GLU A 147 -5.04 -19.95 -8.69
C GLU A 147 -4.08 -20.18 -7.52
N GLN A 148 -3.94 -21.43 -7.08
CA GLN A 148 -3.04 -21.77 -5.96
C GLN A 148 -1.57 -21.49 -6.30
N TYR A 149 -1.14 -21.78 -7.52
CA TYR A 149 0.20 -21.46 -8.00
C TYR A 149 0.41 -19.95 -8.05
N ASN A 150 -0.53 -19.21 -8.63
CA ASN A 150 -0.50 -17.76 -8.78
C ASN A 150 -0.50 -17.06 -7.41
N GLN A 151 -1.30 -17.53 -6.46
CA GLN A 151 -1.30 -17.03 -5.08
C GLN A 151 0.09 -17.21 -4.45
N SER A 152 0.63 -18.41 -4.48
CA SER A 152 1.95 -18.72 -3.92
C SER A 152 3.10 -17.95 -4.62
N LEU A 153 3.05 -17.80 -5.95
CA LEU A 153 4.06 -17.05 -6.70
C LEU A 153 4.05 -15.57 -6.33
N SER A 154 2.86 -14.98 -6.23
CA SER A 154 2.68 -13.57 -5.86
C SER A 154 3.17 -13.28 -4.44
N GLU A 155 2.91 -14.17 -3.48
CA GLU A 155 3.43 -14.08 -2.11
C GLU A 155 4.96 -14.13 -2.08
N ARG A 156 5.56 -15.11 -2.78
CA ARG A 156 7.03 -15.22 -2.85
C ARG A 156 7.67 -13.99 -3.49
N ARG A 157 7.06 -13.40 -4.53
CA ARG A 157 7.55 -12.17 -5.18
C ARG A 157 7.52 -10.99 -4.22
N ALA A 158 6.39 -10.77 -3.53
CA ALA A 158 6.28 -9.72 -2.53
C ALA A 158 7.32 -9.91 -1.39
N GLN A 159 7.52 -11.15 -0.94
CA GLN A 159 8.49 -11.46 0.10
C GLN A 159 9.94 -11.23 -0.37
N SER A 160 10.27 -11.51 -1.63
CA SER A 160 11.61 -11.25 -2.17
C SER A 160 11.94 -9.76 -2.19
N VAL A 161 10.97 -8.91 -2.58
CA VAL A 161 11.15 -7.45 -2.52
C VAL A 161 11.33 -6.99 -1.07
N LYS A 162 10.53 -7.48 -0.11
CA LYS A 162 10.70 -7.17 1.31
C LYS A 162 12.10 -7.55 1.79
N ASN A 163 12.56 -8.76 1.49
CA ASN A 163 13.86 -9.25 1.93
C ASN A 163 15.00 -8.36 1.40
N LEU A 164 14.92 -7.94 0.14
CA LEU A 164 15.92 -7.07 -0.44
C LEU A 164 15.89 -5.66 0.16
N LEU A 165 14.71 -5.04 0.32
CA LEU A 165 14.58 -3.74 0.99
C LEU A 165 15.11 -3.78 2.42
N THR A 166 14.83 -4.85 3.17
CA THR A 166 15.35 -5.01 4.53
C THR A 166 16.86 -5.24 4.57
N SER A 167 17.45 -5.86 3.54
CA SER A 167 18.92 -5.96 3.42
C SER A 167 19.58 -4.60 3.14
N TYR A 168 18.83 -3.63 2.61
CA TYR A 168 19.21 -2.23 2.46
C TYR A 168 18.77 -1.36 3.66
N ASN A 169 18.65 -1.96 4.84
CA ASN A 169 18.35 -1.31 6.12
C ASN A 169 16.94 -0.72 6.26
N VAL A 170 15.99 -1.06 5.39
CA VAL A 170 14.59 -0.69 5.63
C VAL A 170 14.09 -1.51 6.82
N ASN A 171 13.56 -0.82 7.85
CA ASN A 171 13.10 -1.48 9.06
C ASN A 171 11.97 -2.50 8.75
N PRO A 172 12.17 -3.80 9.05
CA PRO A 172 11.20 -4.85 8.72
C PRO A 172 9.82 -4.66 9.38
N LYS A 173 9.75 -3.90 10.50
CA LYS A 173 8.48 -3.57 11.17
C LYS A 173 7.61 -2.61 10.37
N ARG A 174 8.20 -1.85 9.46
CA ARG A 174 7.49 -0.96 8.53
C ARG A 174 6.94 -1.67 7.31
N VAL A 175 7.39 -2.90 7.01
CA VAL A 175 7.15 -3.57 5.74
C VAL A 175 6.24 -4.78 5.92
N SER A 176 5.11 -4.77 5.25
CA SER A 176 4.17 -5.89 5.13
C SER A 176 4.11 -6.39 3.69
N THR A 177 3.77 -7.66 3.52
CA THR A 177 3.64 -8.30 2.21
C THR A 177 2.29 -8.99 2.08
N VAL A 178 1.75 -9.03 0.88
CA VAL A 178 0.56 -9.79 0.53
C VAL A 178 0.65 -10.29 -0.91
N GLY A 179 0.31 -11.55 -1.14
CA GLY A 179 0.07 -12.08 -2.46
C GLY A 179 -1.38 -11.82 -2.88
N MET A 180 -1.57 -11.26 -4.03
CA MET A 180 -2.89 -11.00 -4.60
C MET A 180 -3.25 -12.03 -5.70
N GLY A 181 -2.29 -12.88 -6.09
CA GLY A 181 -2.50 -13.81 -7.20
C GLY A 181 -2.98 -13.07 -8.45
N GLU A 182 -3.98 -13.65 -9.10
CA GLU A 182 -4.63 -13.11 -10.30
C GLU A 182 -5.89 -12.26 -10.00
N TYR A 183 -6.30 -12.15 -8.71
CA TYR A 183 -7.61 -11.61 -8.32
C TYR A 183 -7.77 -10.09 -8.47
N GLN A 184 -6.69 -9.34 -8.64
CA GLN A 184 -6.74 -7.89 -8.83
C GLN A 184 -5.97 -7.48 -10.10
N PRO A 185 -6.48 -7.84 -11.29
CA PRO A 185 -5.83 -7.45 -12.53
C PRO A 185 -5.91 -5.94 -12.74
N LYS A 186 -4.79 -5.32 -13.21
CA LYS A 186 -4.76 -3.90 -13.63
C LYS A 186 -5.61 -3.70 -14.90
N VAL A 187 -5.58 -4.67 -15.79
CA VAL A 187 -6.33 -4.71 -17.05
C VAL A 187 -6.87 -6.13 -17.30
N PRO A 188 -7.93 -6.31 -18.11
CA PRO A 188 -8.43 -7.65 -18.46
C PRO A 188 -7.33 -8.52 -19.10
N ASN A 189 -7.25 -9.80 -18.74
CA ASN A 189 -6.21 -10.76 -19.22
C ASN A 189 -6.40 -11.23 -20.67
N THR A 190 -6.94 -10.40 -21.56
CA THR A 190 -7.37 -10.77 -22.92
C THR A 190 -6.25 -10.83 -23.95
N SER A 191 -5.08 -10.27 -23.67
CA SER A 191 -3.93 -10.26 -24.57
C SER A 191 -2.61 -10.52 -23.82
N ALA A 192 -1.56 -10.87 -24.53
CA ALA A 192 -0.22 -11.05 -23.95
C ALA A 192 0.28 -9.74 -23.31
N GLN A 193 0.03 -8.59 -23.93
CA GLN A 193 0.40 -7.28 -23.40
C GLN A 193 -0.37 -6.97 -22.11
N ASN A 194 -1.66 -7.29 -22.06
CA ASN A 194 -2.46 -7.10 -20.87
C ASN A 194 -1.97 -7.99 -19.71
N ARG A 195 -1.71 -9.28 -19.99
CA ARG A 195 -1.13 -10.18 -18.99
C ARG A 195 0.21 -9.68 -18.48
N GLN A 196 1.05 -9.13 -19.36
CA GLN A 196 2.31 -8.51 -18.95
C GLN A 196 2.11 -7.38 -17.94
N GLN A 197 1.11 -6.51 -18.13
CA GLN A 197 0.79 -5.44 -17.20
C GLN A 197 0.25 -5.96 -15.85
N ASN A 198 -0.40 -7.12 -15.84
CA ASN A 198 -0.92 -7.76 -14.64
C ASN A 198 0.20 -8.41 -13.81
N ARG A 199 1.25 -8.94 -14.44
CA ARG A 199 2.46 -9.43 -13.76
C ARG A 199 3.27 -8.26 -13.21
N ARG A 200 3.03 -7.87 -11.97
CA ARG A 200 3.67 -6.72 -11.33
C ARG A 200 3.81 -6.93 -9.82
N VAL A 201 4.62 -6.07 -9.21
CA VAL A 201 4.58 -5.83 -7.78
C VAL A 201 4.26 -4.36 -7.54
N GLU A 202 3.37 -4.11 -6.61
CA GLU A 202 3.04 -2.76 -6.14
C GLU A 202 3.60 -2.56 -4.73
N LEU A 203 4.28 -1.45 -4.50
CA LEU A 203 4.71 -1.00 -3.19
C LEU A 203 3.88 0.23 -2.81
N GLU A 204 2.93 0.06 -1.90
CA GLU A 204 2.19 1.18 -1.32
C GLU A 204 2.97 1.77 -0.14
N ILE A 205 3.12 3.09 -0.15
CA ILE A 205 3.76 3.87 0.90
C ILE A 205 2.67 4.72 1.54
N GLN A 206 2.41 4.49 2.82
CA GLN A 206 1.34 5.14 3.56
C GLN A 206 1.94 5.95 4.71
N PRO A 207 1.50 7.21 4.94
CA PRO A 207 1.97 7.99 6.07
C PRO A 207 1.52 7.39 7.40
N LEU A 208 2.38 7.44 8.41
CA LEU A 208 2.01 7.12 9.78
C LEU A 208 1.19 8.27 10.36
N THR A 209 -0.10 8.04 10.55
CA THR A 209 -1.04 8.96 11.17
C THR A 209 -1.41 8.47 12.57
N LYS A 210 -2.04 9.34 13.39
CA LYS A 210 -2.55 8.93 14.70
C LYS A 210 -3.67 7.88 14.63
N GLU A 211 -4.29 7.75 13.46
CA GLU A 211 -5.39 6.79 13.24
C GLU A 211 -4.88 5.40 12.88
N ASN A 212 -3.63 5.28 12.38
CA ASN A 212 -3.02 4.01 11.96
C ASN A 212 -1.77 3.64 12.77
N THR A 213 -1.56 4.27 13.92
CA THR A 213 -0.60 3.92 14.98
C THR A 213 -1.34 3.46 16.25
#